data_c67bbdb21e9b28e80dab035dacce6e5b
#
_entry.id   c67bbdb21e9b28e80dab035dacce6e5b
#
_cell.length_a   1.000
_cell.length_b   1.000
_cell.length_c   1.000
_cell.angle_alpha   90.00
_cell.angle_beta   90.00
_cell.angle_gamma   90.00
#
_symmetry.space_group_name_H-M   'P 1'
#
loop_
_entity.id
_entity.type
_entity.pdbx_description
1 polymer ?
#
loop_
_entity_poly.entity_id
_entity_poly.type
_entity_poly.pdbx_seq_one_letter_code
_entity_poly.pdbx_strand_id
1 'polypeptide(L)'
;MKSIRLHFILFALLSNFSCGEAGSAKKETPKSAEIKFQSERIDIGVIDGKSNANYDFKFSNTGNIPLAILETRGNCHCVQGKGPEKPIEPGDSSVISVSFDPTGVSGLFQRTMLVRSNATRDSVQLYMTGDIQRDPKEVLKKTH
;
A
#
# COMPACT_ATOMS: atom_id res chain seq x y z
N MET A 1 -80.10 14.20 52.26
CA MET A 1 -79.79 12.89 52.83
C MET A 1 -79.10 12.10 51.73
N LYS A 2 -77.97 11.51 52.15
CA LYS A 2 -77.15 10.48 51.43
C LYS A 2 -76.16 10.97 50.40
N SER A 3 -75.03 11.06 50.93
CA SER A 3 -73.67 11.13 50.42
C SER A 3 -73.39 10.09 49.34
N ILE A 4 -73.03 10.52 48.13
CA ILE A 4 -72.42 9.68 47.13
C ILE A 4 -70.94 9.95 47.18
N ARG A 5 -70.22 8.98 47.71
CA ARG A 5 -68.78 8.99 47.77
C ARG A 5 -68.24 8.72 46.35
N LEU A 6 -67.70 9.73 45.77
CA LEU A 6 -67.00 9.67 44.50
C LEU A 6 -65.65 8.99 44.76
N HIS A 7 -65.57 7.72 44.43
CA HIS A 7 -64.29 7.03 44.41
C HIS A 7 -63.56 7.44 43.14
N PHE A 8 -62.64 8.40 43.29
CA PHE A 8 -61.66 8.62 42.26
C PHE A 8 -60.68 7.42 42.26
N ILE A 9 -60.96 6.53 41.34
CA ILE A 9 -60.01 5.48 40.98
C ILE A 9 -58.92 6.18 40.19
N LEU A 10 -57.82 6.45 40.94
CA LEU A 10 -56.58 6.94 40.34
C LEU A 10 -56.00 5.78 39.51
N PHE A 11 -56.41 5.78 38.24
CA PHE A 11 -55.82 4.87 37.26
C PHE A 11 -54.45 5.41 36.91
N ALA A 12 -53.42 4.89 37.65
CA ALA A 12 -52.03 5.13 37.36
C ALA A 12 -51.69 4.50 36.01
N LEU A 13 -51.66 5.35 35.00
CA LEU A 13 -51.07 5.04 33.68
C LEU A 13 -49.58 4.83 33.89
N LEU A 14 -49.17 3.58 34.06
CA LEU A 14 -47.82 3.14 33.90
C LEU A 14 -47.45 3.27 32.41
N SER A 15 -46.98 4.44 32.02
CA SER A 15 -46.35 4.67 30.77
C SER A 15 -45.04 3.87 30.79
N ASN A 16 -45.10 2.68 30.22
CA ASN A 16 -43.90 1.94 29.85
C ASN A 16 -43.13 2.76 28.82
N PHE A 17 -42.19 3.55 29.29
CA PHE A 17 -41.19 4.21 28.48
C PHE A 17 -40.23 3.10 28.03
N SER A 18 -40.65 2.37 26.99
CA SER A 18 -39.76 1.47 26.26
C SER A 18 -38.70 2.34 25.61
N CYS A 19 -37.60 2.51 26.32
CA CYS A 19 -36.36 3.03 25.73
C CYS A 19 -35.89 2.00 24.71
N GLY A 20 -36.28 2.21 23.46
CA GLY A 20 -35.76 1.47 22.33
C GLY A 20 -34.25 1.71 22.31
N GLU A 21 -33.49 0.71 22.76
CA GLU A 21 -32.06 0.60 22.46
C GLU A 21 -31.94 0.65 20.94
N ALA A 22 -31.64 1.85 20.44
CA ALA A 22 -31.13 2.00 19.09
C ALA A 22 -29.82 1.20 19.07
N GLY A 23 -29.92 -0.06 18.68
CA GLY A 23 -28.78 -0.89 18.37
C GLY A 23 -27.93 -0.14 17.37
N SER A 24 -26.87 0.49 17.87
CA SER A 24 -25.82 1.06 17.03
C SER A 24 -25.27 -0.10 16.22
N ALA A 25 -25.80 -0.27 15.02
CA ALA A 25 -25.24 -1.19 14.05
C ALA A 25 -23.80 -0.72 13.83
N LYS A 26 -22.85 -1.34 14.54
CA LYS A 26 -21.42 -1.18 14.34
C LYS A 26 -21.18 -1.49 12.88
N LYS A 27 -21.05 -0.46 12.07
CA LYS A 27 -20.71 -0.57 10.65
C LYS A 27 -19.38 -1.31 10.60
N GLU A 28 -19.42 -2.60 10.34
CA GLU A 28 -18.19 -3.39 10.18
C GLU A 28 -17.44 -2.80 9.00
N THR A 29 -16.25 -2.28 9.30
CA THR A 29 -15.34 -1.81 8.26
C THR A 29 -14.95 -3.03 7.42
N PRO A 30 -15.12 -2.99 6.09
CA PRO A 30 -14.71 -4.09 5.23
C PRO A 30 -13.26 -4.48 5.52
N LYS A 31 -13.02 -5.79 5.66
CA LYS A 31 -11.66 -6.30 5.86
C LYS A 31 -10.91 -6.22 4.55
N SER A 32 -9.89 -5.37 4.48
CA SER A 32 -9.04 -5.23 3.31
C SER A 32 -7.60 -4.94 3.71
N ALA A 33 -6.66 -5.48 2.94
CA ALA A 33 -5.29 -5.02 2.94
C ALA A 33 -5.16 -3.83 1.99
N GLU A 34 -4.40 -2.82 2.38
CA GLU A 34 -4.18 -1.63 1.57
C GLU A 34 -2.69 -1.30 1.50
N ILE A 35 -2.16 -1.24 0.30
CA ILE A 35 -0.76 -0.89 0.07
C ILE A 35 -0.63 0.59 -0.27
N LYS A 36 0.19 1.31 0.51
CA LYS A 36 0.48 2.71 0.30
C LYS A 36 1.99 2.92 0.19
N PHE A 37 2.47 3.22 -1.01
CA PHE A 37 3.86 3.61 -1.23
C PHE A 37 4.11 5.06 -0.80
N GLN A 38 5.29 5.35 -0.26
CA GLN A 38 5.74 6.74 -0.01
C GLN A 38 5.92 7.49 -1.33
N SER A 39 6.45 6.78 -2.34
CA SER A 39 6.52 7.23 -3.72
C SER A 39 6.48 6.00 -4.64
N GLU A 40 5.72 6.08 -5.71
CA GLU A 40 5.71 5.08 -6.78
C GLU A 40 6.75 5.40 -7.88
N ARG A 41 7.44 6.54 -7.74
CA ARG A 41 8.49 6.99 -8.66
C ARG A 41 9.74 7.37 -7.91
N ILE A 42 10.88 6.97 -8.46
CA ILE A 42 12.19 7.35 -7.95
C ILE A 42 13.04 7.83 -9.13
N ASP A 43 13.69 8.98 -8.94
CA ASP A 43 14.73 9.46 -9.83
C ASP A 43 16.08 9.16 -9.16
N ILE A 44 16.88 8.35 -9.80
CA ILE A 44 18.18 7.95 -9.29
C ILE A 44 19.30 8.89 -9.73
N GLY A 45 18.95 9.93 -10.49
CA GLY A 45 19.90 10.92 -10.98
C GLY A 45 20.85 10.36 -12.04
N VAL A 46 22.07 10.88 -12.05
CA VAL A 46 23.12 10.46 -12.99
C VAL A 46 23.97 9.36 -12.37
N ILE A 47 24.14 8.25 -13.09
CA ILE A 47 24.99 7.12 -12.69
C ILE A 47 26.02 6.79 -13.79
N ASP A 48 27.13 6.18 -13.42
CA ASP A 48 28.21 5.83 -14.36
C ASP A 48 27.96 4.54 -15.16
N GLY A 49 26.97 3.77 -14.76
CA GLY A 49 26.58 2.54 -15.44
C GLY A 49 27.58 1.39 -15.30
N LYS A 50 28.47 1.42 -14.28
CA LYS A 50 29.54 0.41 -14.07
C LYS A 50 29.11 -0.73 -13.16
N SER A 51 28.23 -0.46 -12.21
CA SER A 51 27.78 -1.42 -11.22
C SER A 51 26.27 -1.38 -11.05
N ASN A 52 25.72 -2.48 -10.53
CA ASN A 52 24.31 -2.53 -10.18
C ASN A 52 23.97 -1.47 -9.15
N ALA A 53 22.82 -0.86 -9.32
CA ALA A 53 22.28 0.12 -8.42
C ALA A 53 21.08 -0.49 -7.66
N ASN A 54 21.07 -0.31 -6.34
CA ASN A 54 20.01 -0.83 -5.49
C ASN A 54 19.20 0.31 -4.88
N TYR A 55 17.87 0.17 -4.90
CA TYR A 55 16.93 1.17 -4.42
C TYR A 55 15.78 0.50 -3.67
N ASP A 56 15.27 1.20 -2.66
CA ASP A 56 14.17 0.71 -1.85
C ASP A 56 12.93 1.58 -2.03
N PHE A 57 11.84 0.96 -2.47
CA PHE A 57 10.51 1.57 -2.46
C PHE A 57 9.84 1.25 -1.13
N LYS A 58 9.72 2.27 -0.28
CA LYS A 58 9.07 2.15 1.03
C LYS A 58 7.57 2.17 0.88
N PHE A 59 6.89 1.29 1.60
CA PHE A 59 5.43 1.23 1.65
C PHE A 59 4.94 0.85 3.05
N SER A 60 3.65 1.07 3.30
CA SER A 60 2.95 0.68 4.53
C SER A 60 1.66 -0.05 4.21
N ASN A 61 1.22 -0.91 5.11
CA ASN A 61 -0.11 -1.47 5.10
C ASN A 61 -1.07 -0.53 5.85
N THR A 62 -1.89 0.20 5.11
CA THR A 62 -2.90 1.10 5.68
C THR A 62 -4.27 0.44 5.83
N GLY A 63 -4.36 -0.86 5.51
CA GLY A 63 -5.55 -1.69 5.69
C GLY A 63 -5.75 -2.19 7.12
N ASN A 64 -6.66 -3.12 7.28
CA ASN A 64 -7.03 -3.71 8.57
C ASN A 64 -6.83 -5.23 8.64
N ILE A 65 -6.21 -5.82 7.60
CA ILE A 65 -5.73 -7.22 7.58
C ILE A 65 -4.30 -7.27 7.07
N PRO A 66 -3.55 -8.38 7.32
CA PRO A 66 -2.18 -8.52 6.83
C PRO A 66 -2.06 -8.40 5.32
N LEU A 67 -1.07 -7.64 4.86
CA LEU A 67 -0.72 -7.39 3.47
C LEU A 67 0.40 -8.32 3.04
N ALA A 68 0.16 -9.14 2.01
CA ALA A 68 1.14 -10.03 1.42
C ALA A 68 1.56 -9.53 0.04
N ILE A 69 2.86 -9.46 -0.23
CA ILE A 69 3.40 -9.24 -1.56
C ILE A 69 3.48 -10.59 -2.27
N LEU A 70 2.81 -10.72 -3.40
CA LEU A 70 2.66 -11.96 -4.14
C LEU A 70 3.68 -12.10 -5.26
N GLU A 71 4.02 -10.97 -5.92
CA GLU A 71 4.94 -10.96 -7.05
C GLU A 71 5.60 -9.59 -7.18
N THR A 72 6.88 -9.61 -7.58
CA THR A 72 7.58 -8.42 -8.05
C THR A 72 8.21 -8.77 -9.40
N ARG A 73 7.86 -8.03 -10.46
CA ARG A 73 8.34 -8.30 -11.82
C ARG A 73 8.78 -7.02 -12.53
N GLY A 74 10.06 -6.96 -12.91
CA GLY A 74 10.61 -5.91 -13.75
C GLY A 74 10.12 -6.02 -15.22
N ASN A 75 10.13 -4.91 -15.94
CA ASN A 75 9.83 -4.89 -17.38
C ASN A 75 10.99 -5.37 -18.26
N CYS A 76 12.13 -5.68 -17.67
CA CYS A 76 13.30 -6.30 -18.32
C CYS A 76 14.05 -7.16 -17.31
N HIS A 77 14.94 -8.03 -17.78
CA HIS A 77 15.84 -8.79 -16.91
C HIS A 77 16.84 -7.91 -16.14
N CYS A 78 17.00 -6.65 -16.61
CA CYS A 78 17.87 -5.66 -15.98
C CYS A 78 17.29 -5.08 -14.67
N VAL A 79 16.02 -5.35 -14.36
CA VAL A 79 15.36 -4.90 -13.11
C VAL A 79 14.84 -6.12 -12.37
N GLN A 80 15.36 -6.31 -11.17
CA GLN A 80 14.93 -7.39 -10.28
C GLN A 80 14.39 -6.78 -8.99
N GLY A 81 13.28 -7.28 -8.49
CA GLY A 81 12.66 -6.85 -7.25
C GLY A 81 12.58 -7.95 -6.23
N LYS A 82 12.76 -7.59 -4.97
CA LYS A 82 12.53 -8.47 -3.83
C LYS A 82 11.62 -7.77 -2.82
N GLY A 83 10.45 -8.36 -2.59
CA GLY A 83 9.54 -7.95 -1.52
C GLY A 83 9.80 -8.71 -0.22
N PRO A 84 9.14 -8.31 0.87
CA PRO A 84 9.16 -9.05 2.13
C PRO A 84 8.52 -10.44 1.95
N GLU A 85 9.11 -11.44 2.60
CA GLU A 85 8.61 -12.82 2.58
C GLU A 85 7.43 -13.03 3.54
N LYS A 86 7.37 -12.22 4.59
CA LYS A 86 6.31 -12.28 5.60
C LYS A 86 5.24 -11.23 5.30
N PRO A 87 3.96 -11.52 5.57
CA PRO A 87 2.92 -10.51 5.53
C PRO A 87 3.24 -9.33 6.45
N ILE A 88 2.80 -8.14 6.05
CA ILE A 88 2.98 -6.88 6.77
C ILE A 88 1.68 -6.62 7.53
N GLU A 89 1.76 -6.51 8.86
CA GLU A 89 0.62 -6.27 9.73
C GLU A 89 0.00 -4.87 9.48
N PRO A 90 -1.28 -4.69 9.81
CA PRO A 90 -1.93 -3.39 9.74
C PRO A 90 -1.15 -2.30 10.49
N GLY A 91 -0.83 -1.20 9.81
CA GLY A 91 -0.05 -0.09 10.34
C GLY A 91 1.47 -0.22 10.19
N ASP A 92 1.98 -1.41 9.88
CA ASP A 92 3.40 -1.65 9.68
C ASP A 92 3.87 -1.20 8.30
N SER A 93 5.19 -1.05 8.18
CA SER A 93 5.87 -0.61 6.96
C SER A 93 6.94 -1.62 6.55
N SER A 94 7.22 -1.66 5.25
CA SER A 94 8.27 -2.51 4.67
C SER A 94 8.84 -1.86 3.40
N VAL A 95 9.67 -2.59 2.67
CA VAL A 95 10.31 -2.12 1.45
C VAL A 95 10.21 -3.17 0.34
N ILE A 96 10.12 -2.70 -0.91
CA ILE A 96 10.46 -3.48 -2.10
C ILE A 96 11.85 -3.04 -2.51
N SER A 97 12.82 -3.94 -2.35
CA SER A 97 14.19 -3.69 -2.80
C SER A 97 14.32 -3.99 -4.28
N VAL A 98 14.84 -3.05 -5.03
CA VAL A 98 15.00 -3.13 -6.48
C VAL A 98 16.47 -3.08 -6.82
N SER A 99 16.95 -4.07 -7.57
CA SER A 99 18.29 -4.09 -8.17
C SER A 99 18.17 -3.79 -9.66
N PHE A 100 18.92 -2.80 -10.12
CA PHE A 100 19.00 -2.43 -11.52
C PHE A 100 20.41 -2.67 -12.06
N ASP A 101 20.50 -3.49 -13.11
CA ASP A 101 21.72 -3.70 -13.89
C ASP A 101 21.74 -2.71 -15.08
N PRO A 102 22.65 -1.72 -15.08
CA PRO A 102 22.75 -0.72 -16.14
C PRO A 102 23.50 -1.23 -17.39
N THR A 103 23.94 -2.50 -17.43
CA THR A 103 24.71 -3.03 -18.56
C THR A 103 23.94 -2.89 -19.88
N GLY A 104 24.57 -2.28 -20.87
CA GLY A 104 23.96 -2.06 -22.18
C GLY A 104 22.98 -0.89 -22.25
N VAL A 105 22.75 -0.17 -21.17
CA VAL A 105 21.90 1.04 -21.14
C VAL A 105 22.79 2.28 -21.12
N SER A 106 22.39 3.32 -21.87
CA SER A 106 23.08 4.64 -21.89
C SER A 106 22.06 5.75 -22.10
N GLY A 107 22.38 6.95 -21.59
CA GLY A 107 21.50 8.11 -21.63
C GLY A 107 20.31 7.98 -20.70
N LEU A 108 19.30 8.81 -20.94
CA LEU A 108 18.07 8.82 -20.16
C LEU A 108 17.34 7.48 -20.26
N PHE A 109 16.90 6.96 -19.13
CA PHE A 109 16.14 5.72 -19.09
C PHE A 109 14.94 5.83 -18.15
N GLN A 110 13.95 4.99 -18.44
CA GLN A 110 12.84 4.67 -17.55
C GLN A 110 12.69 3.16 -17.47
N ARG A 111 12.60 2.64 -16.25
CA ARG A 111 12.31 1.24 -15.98
C ARG A 111 11.11 1.13 -15.06
N THR A 112 10.38 0.04 -15.19
CA THR A 112 9.20 -0.20 -14.39
C THR A 112 9.25 -1.56 -13.72
N MET A 113 8.58 -1.64 -12.56
CA MET A 113 8.38 -2.88 -11.83
C MET A 113 6.91 -2.99 -11.46
N LEU A 114 6.31 -4.12 -11.77
CA LEU A 114 4.99 -4.50 -11.31
C LEU A 114 5.11 -5.16 -9.95
N VAL A 115 4.35 -4.68 -8.98
CA VAL A 115 4.17 -5.29 -7.65
C VAL A 115 2.74 -5.78 -7.55
N ARG A 116 2.54 -7.08 -7.29
CA ARG A 116 1.22 -7.66 -7.03
C ARG A 116 1.11 -8.03 -5.56
N SER A 117 -0.07 -7.81 -5.00
CA SER A 117 -0.35 -8.07 -3.58
C SER A 117 -1.80 -8.53 -3.39
N ASN A 118 -2.18 -8.86 -2.16
CA ASN A 118 -3.56 -9.12 -1.78
C ASN A 118 -4.33 -7.85 -1.38
N ALA A 119 -3.78 -6.66 -1.65
CA ALA A 119 -4.46 -5.40 -1.37
C ALA A 119 -5.66 -5.18 -2.30
N THR A 120 -6.57 -4.27 -1.93
CA THR A 120 -7.69 -3.84 -2.79
C THR A 120 -7.19 -3.33 -4.14
N ARG A 121 -6.10 -2.57 -4.14
CA ARG A 121 -5.30 -2.29 -5.33
C ARG A 121 -4.27 -3.41 -5.50
N ASP A 122 -4.66 -4.49 -6.17
CA ASP A 122 -3.90 -5.73 -6.29
C ASP A 122 -2.59 -5.58 -7.07
N SER A 123 -2.48 -4.55 -7.92
CA SER A 123 -1.34 -4.30 -8.79
C SER A 123 -0.92 -2.84 -8.74
N VAL A 124 0.36 -2.60 -8.46
CA VAL A 124 0.99 -1.28 -8.46
C VAL A 124 2.20 -1.29 -9.38
N GLN A 125 2.32 -0.27 -10.23
CA GLN A 125 3.48 -0.09 -11.08
C GLN A 125 4.42 0.96 -10.48
N LEU A 126 5.64 0.55 -10.17
CA LEU A 126 6.72 1.40 -9.70
C LEU A 126 7.58 1.85 -10.88
N TYR A 127 8.10 3.06 -10.81
CA TYR A 127 8.89 3.69 -11.86
C TYR A 127 10.24 4.11 -11.33
N MET A 128 11.29 3.83 -12.10
CA MET A 128 12.65 4.28 -11.85
C MET A 128 13.14 5.04 -13.10
N THR A 129 13.63 6.24 -12.91
CA THR A 129 14.20 7.09 -13.96
C THR A 129 15.61 7.50 -13.59
N GLY A 130 16.41 7.85 -14.59
CA GLY A 130 17.77 8.37 -14.40
C GLY A 130 18.47 8.57 -15.72
N ASP A 131 19.76 8.95 -15.65
CA ASP A 131 20.64 9.15 -16.80
C ASP A 131 21.94 8.36 -16.60
N ILE A 132 22.32 7.54 -17.57
CA ILE A 132 23.56 6.79 -17.54
C ILE A 132 24.59 7.48 -18.41
N GLN A 133 25.56 8.11 -17.76
CA GLN A 133 26.69 8.79 -18.40
C GLN A 133 27.96 7.94 -18.27
N ARG A 134 28.36 7.30 -19.35
CA ARG A 134 29.61 6.53 -19.40
C ARG A 134 30.77 7.41 -19.84
N ASP A 135 31.94 7.18 -19.24
CA ASP A 135 33.16 7.86 -19.70
C ASP A 135 33.42 7.50 -21.20
N PRO A 136 33.51 8.50 -22.10
CA PRO A 136 33.77 8.25 -23.51
C PRO A 136 35.04 7.44 -23.77
N LYS A 137 36.04 7.52 -22.87
CA LYS A 137 37.31 6.76 -22.96
C LYS A 137 37.13 5.28 -22.70
N GLU A 138 36.12 4.86 -21.92
CA GLU A 138 35.84 3.44 -21.68
C GLU A 138 35.07 2.78 -22.82
N VAL A 139 34.21 3.54 -23.50
CA VAL A 139 33.42 3.04 -24.64
C VAL A 139 34.38 2.65 -25.79
N LEU A 140 35.42 3.41 -26.00
CA LEU A 140 36.41 3.16 -27.06
C LEU A 140 37.34 1.96 -26.80
N LYS A 141 37.54 1.57 -25.53
CA LYS A 141 38.37 0.39 -25.20
C LYS A 141 37.71 -0.95 -25.44
N LYS A 142 36.39 -1.03 -25.55
CA LYS A 142 35.65 -2.27 -25.78
C LYS A 142 35.45 -2.62 -27.27
N THR A 143 35.92 -1.76 -28.17
CA THR A 143 35.73 -1.91 -29.63
C THR A 143 36.97 -2.46 -30.34
N HIS A 144 37.98 -2.91 -29.59
CA HIS A 144 39.18 -3.58 -30.14
C HIS A 144 39.35 -5.01 -29.63
#